data_2e2c806c6f8d6f06dcf3cd64205c0b69
#
_entry.id   2e2c806c6f8d6f06dcf3cd64205c0b69
#
_cell.length_a   1.000
_cell.length_b   1.000
_cell.length_c   1.000
_cell.angle_alpha   90.00
_cell.angle_beta   90.00
_cell.angle_gamma   90.00
#
_symmetry.space_group_name_H-M   'P 1'
#
loop_
_entity.id
_entity.type
_entity.pdbx_description
1 polymer ?
#
loop_
_entity_poly.entity_id
_entity_poly.type
_entity_poly.pdbx_seq_one_letter_code
_entity_poly.pdbx_strand_id
1 'polypeptide(L)'
;FGEFVPGTDSWISFSLMKAEQSIRGSEYVPMPNSQGYNVSLFFQDYFPGYKRVKLNLKGVLSGGLPVTAPRTGYEDGYFRTPTYKRVDLGFSYQLAGGTDAIMDRGFFRNLKNIWLGLDIFNLFDIKNTSSYYWITNIDNHQYAIPNYLTGRQLNIRLIVDF
;
A
#
# COMPACT_ATOMS: atom_id res chain seq x y z
N PHE A 1 -14.82 11.72 1.22
CA PHE A 1 -15.05 11.75 -0.24
C PHE A 1 -15.18 13.20 -0.67
N GLY A 2 -14.35 13.65 -1.58
CA GLY A 2 -14.47 14.95 -2.22
C GLY A 2 -13.87 14.86 -3.62
N GLU A 3 -14.64 15.24 -4.62
CA GLU A 3 -14.10 15.63 -5.90
C GLU A 3 -13.44 17.01 -5.70
N PHE A 4 -12.11 17.07 -5.65
CA PHE A 4 -11.39 18.35 -5.64
C PHE A 4 -11.46 19.02 -7.02
N VAL A 5 -11.67 18.23 -8.06
CA VAL A 5 -11.91 18.67 -9.44
C VAL A 5 -12.96 17.73 -10.06
N PRO A 6 -13.95 18.21 -10.84
CA PRO A 6 -14.93 17.33 -11.49
C PRO A 6 -14.27 16.26 -12.35
N GLY A 7 -14.58 15.00 -12.08
CA GLY A 7 -14.03 13.83 -12.78
C GLY A 7 -12.75 13.25 -12.16
N THR A 8 -12.38 13.67 -10.95
CA THR A 8 -11.25 13.10 -10.20
C THR A 8 -11.74 12.19 -9.09
N ASP A 9 -11.07 11.03 -8.94
CA ASP A 9 -11.32 10.14 -7.82
C ASP A 9 -10.23 10.36 -6.76
N SER A 10 -10.59 11.00 -5.66
CA SER A 10 -9.65 11.18 -4.55
C SER A 10 -10.33 10.94 -3.21
N TRP A 11 -9.62 10.30 -2.30
CA TRP A 11 -10.08 10.10 -0.95
C TRP A 11 -8.93 10.00 0.03
N ILE A 12 -9.20 10.40 1.25
CA ILE A 12 -8.34 10.16 2.41
C ILE A 12 -9.16 9.43 3.46
N SER A 13 -8.57 8.42 4.06
CA SER A 13 -9.14 7.66 5.17
C SER A 13 -8.19 7.73 6.36
N PHE A 14 -8.76 7.98 7.52
CA PHE A 14 -8.06 7.94 8.79
C PHE A 14 -8.83 7.05 9.75
N SER A 15 -8.15 6.11 10.38
CA SER A 15 -8.73 5.26 11.41
C SER A 15 -7.82 5.15 12.63
N LEU A 16 -8.44 5.13 13.79
CA LEU A 16 -7.80 4.84 15.08
C LEU A 16 -8.36 3.52 15.60
N MET A 17 -7.48 2.67 16.08
CA MET A 17 -7.86 1.38 16.63
C MET A 17 -7.05 1.09 17.90
N LYS A 18 -7.75 0.73 18.97
CA LYS A 18 -7.17 0.17 20.18
C LYS A 18 -7.88 -1.15 20.45
N ALA A 19 -7.18 -2.25 20.27
CA ALA A 19 -7.69 -3.58 20.54
C ALA A 19 -6.81 -4.22 21.63
N GLU A 20 -7.41 -4.57 22.75
CA GLU A 20 -6.74 -5.15 23.91
C GLU A 20 -7.50 -6.38 24.40
N GLN A 21 -6.81 -7.28 25.04
CA GLN A 21 -7.39 -8.47 25.66
C GLN A 21 -6.81 -8.65 27.05
N SER A 22 -7.60 -9.22 27.96
CA SER A 22 -7.15 -9.72 29.25
C SER A 22 -7.34 -11.23 29.27
N ILE A 23 -6.30 -11.96 29.66
CA ILE A 23 -6.33 -13.41 29.77
C ILE A 23 -6.37 -13.75 31.28
N ARG A 24 -7.42 -14.47 31.71
CA ARG A 24 -7.62 -14.94 33.05
C ARG A 24 -7.55 -13.85 34.16
N GLY A 25 -7.95 -12.60 33.78
CA GLY A 25 -7.93 -11.47 34.73
C GLY A 25 -6.56 -10.81 34.93
N SER A 26 -5.59 -11.09 34.05
CA SER A 26 -4.32 -10.36 33.95
C SER A 26 -4.52 -8.93 33.43
N GLU A 27 -3.45 -8.14 33.45
CA GLU A 27 -3.45 -6.81 32.81
C GLU A 27 -3.87 -6.87 31.34
N TYR A 28 -4.46 -5.77 30.84
CA TYR A 28 -4.84 -5.66 29.44
C TYR A 28 -3.60 -5.54 28.57
N VAL A 29 -3.47 -6.44 27.61
CA VAL A 29 -2.39 -6.46 26.62
C VAL A 29 -2.94 -6.23 25.22
N PRO A 30 -2.18 -5.60 24.31
CA PRO A 30 -2.67 -5.37 22.95
C PRO A 30 -2.85 -6.68 22.20
N MET A 31 -3.93 -6.76 21.43
CA MET A 31 -4.12 -7.86 20.47
C MET A 31 -3.08 -7.76 19.33
N PRO A 32 -2.70 -8.90 18.71
CA PRO A 32 -1.71 -8.92 17.63
C PRO A 32 -2.01 -7.99 16.45
N ASN A 33 -3.27 -7.67 16.20
CA ASN A 33 -3.74 -6.79 15.15
C ASN A 33 -3.96 -5.32 15.59
N SER A 34 -3.61 -4.96 16.83
CA SER A 34 -3.77 -3.60 17.37
C SER A 34 -2.77 -2.62 16.78
N GLN A 35 -3.09 -2.11 15.61
CA GLN A 35 -2.22 -1.23 14.80
C GLN A 35 -2.08 0.20 15.34
N GLY A 36 -3.06 0.65 16.15
CA GLY A 36 -3.13 1.99 16.71
C GLY A 36 -3.74 3.00 15.75
N TYR A 37 -3.17 3.20 14.58
CA TYR A 37 -3.69 4.11 13.58
C TYR A 37 -3.42 3.60 12.16
N ASN A 38 -4.26 4.04 11.21
CA ASN A 38 -4.05 3.86 9.78
C ASN A 38 -4.50 5.11 9.03
N VAL A 39 -3.65 5.59 8.13
CA VAL A 39 -3.95 6.69 7.21
C VAL A 39 -3.73 6.17 5.80
N SER A 40 -4.71 6.33 4.96
CA SER A 40 -4.64 5.95 3.54
C SER A 40 -5.08 7.13 2.68
N LEU A 41 -4.31 7.42 1.66
CA LEU A 41 -4.57 8.43 0.65
C LEU A 41 -4.63 7.75 -0.72
N PHE A 42 -5.63 8.12 -1.49
CA PHE A 42 -5.71 7.80 -2.90
C PHE A 42 -6.06 9.07 -3.68
N PHE A 43 -5.36 9.29 -4.77
CA PHE A 43 -5.59 10.39 -5.68
C PHE A 43 -5.43 9.88 -7.12
N GLN A 44 -6.41 10.16 -7.98
CA GLN A 44 -6.33 9.86 -9.39
C GLN A 44 -6.92 11.04 -10.17
N ASP A 45 -6.17 11.54 -11.13
CA ASP A 45 -6.61 12.65 -11.98
C ASP A 45 -5.97 12.58 -13.36
N TYR A 46 -6.58 13.29 -14.30
CA TYR A 46 -5.95 13.62 -15.57
C TYR A 46 -4.92 14.73 -15.40
N PHE A 47 -3.82 14.63 -16.13
CA PHE A 47 -2.83 15.69 -16.11
C PHE A 47 -3.44 16.99 -16.67
N PRO A 48 -3.28 18.16 -16.00
CA PRO A 48 -3.86 19.41 -16.44
C PRO A 48 -3.51 19.73 -17.87
N GLY A 49 -4.53 19.96 -18.73
CA GLY A 49 -4.37 20.21 -20.15
C GLY A 49 -4.16 18.98 -21.06
N TYR A 50 -3.97 17.78 -20.48
CA TYR A 50 -3.70 16.55 -21.25
C TYR A 50 -4.64 15.42 -20.84
N LYS A 51 -5.83 15.36 -21.44
CA LYS A 51 -6.85 14.32 -21.14
C LYS A 51 -6.41 12.87 -21.47
N ARG A 52 -5.27 12.70 -22.13
CA ARG A 52 -4.70 11.39 -22.45
C ARG A 52 -3.72 10.88 -21.41
N VAL A 53 -3.41 11.68 -20.39
CA VAL A 53 -2.48 11.31 -19.32
C VAL A 53 -3.24 11.27 -18.02
N LYS A 54 -3.23 10.12 -17.34
CA LYS A 54 -3.73 9.94 -15.97
C LYS A 54 -2.56 9.74 -15.03
N LEU A 55 -2.65 10.40 -13.89
CA LEU A 55 -1.76 10.22 -12.74
C LEU A 55 -2.53 9.55 -11.63
N ASN A 56 -1.95 8.57 -10.97
CA ASN A 56 -2.47 8.04 -9.72
C ASN A 56 -1.40 8.04 -8.63
N LEU A 57 -1.79 8.40 -7.43
CA LEU A 57 -0.94 8.42 -6.25
C LEU A 57 -1.67 7.68 -5.13
N LYS A 58 -0.99 6.74 -4.50
CA LYS A 58 -1.49 6.04 -3.33
C LYS A 58 -0.47 6.15 -2.21
N GLY A 59 -0.93 6.57 -1.04
CA GLY A 59 -0.13 6.65 0.17
C GLY A 59 -0.74 5.82 1.29
N VAL A 60 0.09 5.12 2.05
CA VAL A 60 -0.33 4.38 3.25
C VAL A 60 0.67 4.63 4.36
N LEU A 61 0.14 4.98 5.53
CA LEU A 61 0.89 5.15 6.78
C LEU A 61 0.12 4.42 7.88
N SER A 62 0.71 3.41 8.51
CA SER A 62 0.04 2.72 9.59
C SER A 62 0.96 2.39 10.76
N GLY A 63 0.38 2.40 11.95
CA GLY A 63 1.09 2.10 13.19
C GLY A 63 1.67 0.69 13.21
N GLY A 64 2.73 0.50 13.96
CA GLY A 64 3.38 -0.79 14.13
C GLY A 64 2.49 -1.79 14.87
N LEU A 65 2.56 -3.05 14.45
CA LEU A 65 1.91 -4.17 15.14
C LEU A 65 2.67 -4.57 16.39
N PRO A 66 2.01 -4.95 17.48
CA PRO A 66 2.67 -5.51 18.65
C PRO A 66 3.21 -6.91 18.34
N VAL A 67 4.44 -7.17 18.74
CA VAL A 67 5.14 -8.43 18.55
C VAL A 67 5.80 -8.85 19.85
N THR A 68 5.80 -10.15 20.13
CA THR A 68 6.49 -10.72 21.28
C THR A 68 7.51 -11.78 20.83
N ALA A 69 8.49 -12.08 21.67
CA ALA A 69 9.46 -13.14 21.42
C ALA A 69 8.78 -14.52 21.46
N PRO A 70 9.30 -15.52 20.72
CA PRO A 70 8.84 -16.89 20.83
C PRO A 70 8.88 -17.40 22.28
N ARG A 71 7.85 -18.11 22.69
CA ARG A 71 7.67 -18.65 24.06
C ARG A 71 7.47 -17.59 25.17
N THR A 72 7.26 -16.34 24.78
CA THR A 72 6.94 -15.22 25.68
C THR A 72 5.50 -14.79 25.41
N GLY A 73 4.69 -14.66 26.44
CA GLY A 73 3.35 -14.11 26.35
C GLY A 73 3.37 -12.58 26.15
N TYR A 74 2.26 -12.01 25.68
CA TYR A 74 2.14 -10.54 25.62
C TYR A 74 2.14 -9.89 26.99
N GLU A 75 1.72 -10.62 28.01
CA GLU A 75 1.79 -10.24 29.42
C GLU A 75 3.22 -10.12 29.93
N ASP A 76 4.17 -10.88 29.38
CA ASP A 76 5.58 -10.87 29.79
C ASP A 76 6.41 -9.79 29.06
N GLY A 77 5.85 -9.21 28.00
CA GLY A 77 6.45 -8.11 27.25
C GLY A 77 6.21 -8.18 25.75
N TYR A 78 6.07 -7.02 25.17
CA TYR A 78 5.95 -6.86 23.72
C TYR A 78 6.64 -5.58 23.27
N PHE A 79 6.95 -5.52 21.97
CA PHE A 79 7.37 -4.28 21.31
C PHE A 79 6.54 -4.08 20.04
N ARG A 80 6.54 -2.86 19.49
CA ARG A 80 5.85 -2.60 18.24
C ARG A 80 6.82 -2.60 17.07
N THR A 81 6.38 -3.18 15.95
CA THR A 81 7.12 -3.07 14.69
C THR A 81 7.24 -1.59 14.28
N PRO A 82 8.23 -1.21 13.48
CA PRO A 82 8.28 0.12 12.88
C PRO A 82 7.00 0.46 12.12
N THR A 83 6.67 1.73 12.08
CA THR A 83 5.54 2.27 11.29
C THR A 83 5.66 1.84 9.83
N TYR A 84 4.61 1.23 9.29
CA TYR A 84 4.50 0.93 7.88
C TYR A 84 4.28 2.20 7.07
N LYS A 85 5.07 2.40 6.02
CA LYS A 85 5.01 3.57 5.13
C LYS A 85 5.17 3.11 3.70
N ARG A 86 4.25 3.51 2.83
CA ARG A 86 4.36 3.19 1.40
C ARG A 86 3.71 4.29 0.57
N VAL A 87 4.39 4.67 -0.50
CA VAL A 87 3.86 5.55 -1.54
C VAL A 87 4.03 4.86 -2.88
N ASP A 88 2.94 4.74 -3.61
CA ASP A 88 2.91 4.20 -4.97
C ASP A 88 2.52 5.33 -5.93
N LEU A 89 3.17 5.38 -7.08
CA LEU A 89 2.93 6.35 -8.13
C LEU A 89 2.67 5.62 -9.44
N GLY A 90 1.60 5.98 -10.13
CA GLY A 90 1.29 5.42 -11.43
C GLY A 90 0.99 6.49 -12.47
N PHE A 91 1.43 6.23 -13.70
CA PHE A 91 1.13 7.01 -14.88
C PHE A 91 0.40 6.13 -15.88
N SER A 92 -0.60 6.66 -16.56
CA SER A 92 -1.25 5.97 -17.68
C SER A 92 -1.40 6.92 -18.84
N TYR A 93 -1.01 6.45 -20.01
CA TYR A 93 -1.11 7.21 -21.27
C TYR A 93 -2.06 6.50 -22.23
N GLN A 94 -3.05 7.23 -22.72
CA GLN A 94 -3.97 6.72 -23.74
C GLN A 94 -3.29 6.72 -25.11
N LEU A 95 -2.92 5.54 -25.61
CA LEU A 95 -2.29 5.34 -26.90
C LEU A 95 -3.28 5.58 -28.04
N ALA A 96 -4.52 5.12 -27.86
CA ALA A 96 -5.61 5.31 -28.83
C ALA A 96 -6.96 5.39 -28.10
N GLY A 97 -7.88 6.19 -28.65
CA GLY A 97 -9.25 6.35 -28.14
C GLY A 97 -10.26 6.47 -29.26
N GLY A 98 -11.55 6.32 -28.97
CA GLY A 98 -12.63 6.19 -29.94
C GLY A 98 -12.76 7.29 -31.00
N THR A 99 -12.06 8.42 -30.86
CA THR A 99 -12.01 9.52 -31.84
C THR A 99 -10.76 9.49 -32.72
N ASP A 100 -9.85 8.55 -32.50
CA ASP A 100 -8.60 8.46 -33.24
C ASP A 100 -8.79 7.69 -34.58
N ALA A 101 -8.28 8.22 -35.65
CA ALA A 101 -8.37 7.62 -37.02
C ALA A 101 -7.78 6.19 -37.10
N ILE A 102 -6.94 5.80 -36.14
CA ILE A 102 -6.39 4.44 -36.06
C ILE A 102 -7.45 3.42 -35.65
N MET A 103 -8.48 3.86 -34.87
CA MET A 103 -9.58 3.02 -34.42
C MET A 103 -10.54 2.64 -35.53
N ASP A 104 -10.58 3.38 -36.63
CA ASP A 104 -11.45 3.10 -37.78
C ASP A 104 -10.86 2.03 -38.72
N ARG A 105 -9.65 1.53 -38.48
CA ARG A 105 -8.92 0.65 -39.38
C ARG A 105 -8.80 -0.79 -38.88
N GLY A 106 -9.28 -1.74 -39.68
CA GLY A 106 -9.02 -3.18 -39.57
C GLY A 106 -9.29 -3.75 -38.16
N PHE A 107 -8.27 -4.32 -37.55
CA PHE A 107 -8.33 -4.98 -36.24
C PHE A 107 -8.74 -4.05 -35.07
N PHE A 108 -8.38 -2.77 -35.17
CA PHE A 108 -8.65 -1.79 -34.10
C PHE A 108 -10.11 -1.28 -34.10
N ARG A 109 -10.92 -1.59 -35.08
CA ARG A 109 -12.31 -1.10 -35.24
C ARG A 109 -13.24 -1.52 -34.08
N ASN A 110 -12.93 -2.62 -33.40
CA ASN A 110 -13.72 -3.13 -32.28
C ASN A 110 -13.19 -2.68 -30.90
N LEU A 111 -12.12 -1.91 -30.89
CA LEU A 111 -11.52 -1.41 -29.66
C LEU A 111 -12.05 0.00 -29.36
N LYS A 112 -12.28 0.29 -28.09
CA LYS A 112 -12.71 1.61 -27.61
C LYS A 112 -11.52 2.45 -27.14
N ASN A 113 -10.64 1.84 -26.36
CA ASN A 113 -9.47 2.53 -25.82
C ASN A 113 -8.29 1.58 -25.66
N ILE A 114 -7.09 2.13 -25.78
CA ILE A 114 -5.83 1.45 -25.46
C ILE A 114 -5.05 2.36 -24.52
N TRP A 115 -4.75 1.87 -23.31
CA TRP A 115 -3.97 2.58 -22.31
C TRP A 115 -2.68 1.83 -22.01
N LEU A 116 -1.56 2.54 -21.97
CA LEU A 116 -0.30 2.07 -21.43
C LEU A 116 -0.06 2.69 -20.06
N GLY A 117 0.17 1.85 -19.04
CA GLY A 117 0.44 2.28 -17.68
C GLY A 117 1.84 1.90 -17.24
N LEU A 118 2.44 2.76 -16.41
CA LEU A 118 3.67 2.53 -15.67
C LEU A 118 3.37 2.78 -14.20
N ASP A 119 3.53 1.76 -13.36
CA ASP A 119 3.31 1.87 -11.93
C ASP A 119 4.65 1.66 -11.18
N ILE A 120 4.95 2.53 -10.24
CA ILE A 120 6.10 2.46 -9.35
C ILE A 120 5.57 2.20 -7.95
N PHE A 121 5.71 0.96 -7.48
CA PHE A 121 5.35 0.59 -6.13
C PHE A 121 6.50 0.86 -5.17
N ASN A 122 6.16 1.33 -3.97
CA ASN A 122 7.13 1.72 -2.95
C ASN A 122 8.17 2.71 -3.48
N LEU A 123 7.70 3.86 -3.97
CA LEU A 123 8.48 4.90 -4.66
C LEU A 123 9.78 5.28 -3.93
N PHE A 124 9.73 5.33 -2.60
CA PHE A 124 10.87 5.74 -1.75
C PHE A 124 11.74 4.56 -1.30
N ASP A 125 11.46 3.34 -1.76
CA ASP A 125 12.19 2.12 -1.39
C ASP A 125 12.28 1.89 0.13
N ILE A 126 11.19 2.19 0.85
CA ILE A 126 11.14 2.07 2.31
C ILE A 126 11.14 0.59 2.69
N LYS A 127 12.05 0.23 3.58
CA LYS A 127 12.15 -1.13 4.13
C LYS A 127 11.09 -1.33 5.21
N ASN A 128 9.90 -1.77 4.81
CA ASN A 128 8.83 -2.09 5.73
C ASN A 128 9.02 -3.49 6.32
N THR A 129 8.98 -3.60 7.63
CA THR A 129 9.12 -4.88 8.33
C THR A 129 7.85 -5.70 8.16
N SER A 130 7.99 -6.93 7.68
CA SER A 130 6.90 -7.91 7.55
C SER A 130 6.77 -8.79 8.80
N SER A 131 7.92 -9.27 9.29
CA SER A 131 8.02 -10.21 10.40
C SER A 131 9.42 -10.16 11.00
N TYR A 132 9.65 -10.97 12.01
CA TYR A 132 10.99 -11.13 12.60
C TYR A 132 11.40 -12.59 12.59
N TYR A 133 12.68 -12.84 12.24
CA TYR A 133 13.36 -14.07 12.59
C TYR A 133 13.98 -13.92 13.97
N TRP A 134 13.83 -14.95 14.79
CA TRP A 134 14.38 -14.96 16.13
C TRP A 134 15.58 -15.89 16.19
N ILE A 135 16.71 -15.37 16.65
CA ILE A 135 17.94 -16.11 16.86
C ILE A 135 18.23 -16.12 18.35
N THR A 136 18.56 -17.29 18.89
CA THR A 136 18.98 -17.45 20.28
C THR A 136 20.49 -17.69 20.30
N ASN A 137 21.24 -16.92 21.08
CA ASN A 137 22.67 -17.13 21.29
C ASN A 137 22.94 -18.23 22.33
N ILE A 138 24.23 -18.51 22.56
CA ILE A 138 24.66 -19.51 23.53
C ILE A 138 24.29 -19.19 24.98
N ASP A 139 24.08 -17.91 25.31
CA ASP A 139 23.65 -17.41 26.62
C ASP A 139 22.12 -17.36 26.75
N ASN A 140 21.40 -17.97 25.80
CA ASN A 140 19.93 -18.01 25.75
C ASN A 140 19.25 -16.64 25.57
N HIS A 141 19.98 -15.63 25.05
CA HIS A 141 19.37 -14.36 24.68
C HIS A 141 18.77 -14.44 23.28
N GLN A 142 17.57 -13.87 23.11
CA GLN A 142 16.85 -13.84 21.84
C GLN A 142 17.04 -12.50 21.13
N TYR A 143 17.37 -12.56 19.85
CA TYR A 143 17.53 -11.40 18.96
C TYR A 143 16.49 -11.44 17.85
N ALA A 144 15.79 -10.32 17.68
CA ALA A 144 14.81 -10.12 16.60
C ALA A 144 15.49 -9.58 15.35
N ILE A 145 15.56 -10.36 14.29
CA ILE A 145 16.09 -9.93 12.98
C ILE A 145 14.93 -9.61 12.08
N PRO A 146 14.77 -8.35 11.60
CA PRO A 146 13.65 -7.98 10.77
C PRO A 146 13.71 -8.64 9.39
N ASN A 147 12.59 -9.18 8.97
CA ASN A 147 12.33 -9.60 7.59
C ASN A 147 11.52 -8.50 6.90
N TYR A 148 12.00 -8.01 5.77
CA TYR A 148 11.40 -6.88 5.07
C TYR A 148 10.49 -7.33 3.94
N LEU A 149 9.43 -6.55 3.70
CA LEU A 149 8.64 -6.64 2.48
C LEU A 149 9.47 -6.22 1.26
N THR A 150 8.97 -6.54 0.08
CA THR A 150 9.58 -6.16 -1.19
C THR A 150 9.83 -4.65 -1.26
N GLY A 151 11.01 -4.28 -1.73
CA GLY A 151 11.41 -2.90 -2.00
C GLY A 151 10.65 -2.30 -3.18
N ARG A 152 11.25 -1.34 -3.86
CA ARG A 152 10.66 -0.69 -5.03
C ARG A 152 10.47 -1.68 -6.17
N GLN A 153 9.29 -1.61 -6.81
CA GLN A 153 8.95 -2.42 -7.97
C GLN A 153 8.44 -1.53 -9.10
N LEU A 154 8.80 -1.87 -10.32
CA LEU A 154 8.27 -1.26 -11.54
C LEU A 154 7.33 -2.24 -12.21
N ASN A 155 6.16 -1.76 -12.62
CA ASN A 155 5.17 -2.54 -13.34
C ASN A 155 4.72 -1.80 -14.58
N ILE A 156 4.66 -2.50 -15.71
CA ILE A 156 4.11 -1.98 -16.95
C ILE A 156 2.78 -2.69 -17.20
N ARG A 157 1.76 -1.91 -17.56
CA ARG A 157 0.40 -2.38 -17.74
C ARG A 157 -0.15 -1.91 -19.09
N LEU A 158 -0.73 -2.82 -19.86
CA LEU A 158 -1.50 -2.53 -21.05
C LEU A 158 -2.97 -2.85 -20.78
N ILE A 159 -3.85 -1.88 -20.99
CA ILE A 159 -5.31 -2.04 -20.87
C ILE A 159 -5.90 -1.81 -22.24
N VAL A 160 -6.73 -2.74 -22.68
CA VAL A 160 -7.43 -2.70 -23.96
C VAL A 160 -8.92 -2.88 -23.70
N ASP A 161 -9.71 -1.85 -24.03
CA ASP A 161 -11.18 -1.85 -23.89
C ASP A 161 -11.80 -2.19 -25.25
N PHE A 162 -12.74 -3.12 -25.27
CA PHE A 162 -13.48 -3.60 -26.44
C PHE A 162 -14.88 -3.02 -26.54
#